data_823b45ba7646e04005d6287ad46deff5
#
_entry.id   823b45ba7646e04005d6287ad46deff5
#
_cell.length_a   1.000
_cell.length_b   1.000
_cell.length_c   1.000
_cell.angle_alpha   90.00
_cell.angle_beta   90.00
_cell.angle_gamma   90.00
#
_symmetry.space_group_name_H-M   'P 1'
#
loop_
_entity.id
_entity.type
_entity.pdbx_description
1 polymer ?
#
loop_
_entity_poly.entity_id
_entity_poly.type
_entity_poly.pdbx_seq_one_letter_code
_entity_poly.pdbx_strand_id
1 'polypeptide(L)'
;MALADSVPGVSGGTIAFLLGFINSLNDIMGRDNAKRKKAFFFLIKLGVGWVIGMLLAVSVLANVFESGIYKVSSLFLGFIILAIPVMIMEEKESIKGKYYNIVWAVIGIAIVVGISLINPSGSGADVSHMNIGTVIFVVLAGMCAISAMVLPGISGSTILLTFGLYMPVITGIKEFLHLNFEYFGLLCSLGIGIILGVFITLRLIKKALEKFRSQTIYCVIGMMIGSLYAIVIGPTTLKEPKDPMSFGTFSIVFFIIGAAIVFGIQVAKSVYDKKQLAKAEEKIEEE
;
A
#
# COMPACT_ATOMS: atom_id res chain seq x y z
N MET A 1 6.55 -1.63 5.13
CA MET A 1 5.24 -1.04 4.91
C MET A 1 5.30 0.48 5.06
N ALA A 2 5.53 1.03 6.24
CA ALA A 2 5.60 2.48 6.47
C ALA A 2 6.63 3.21 5.59
N LEU A 3 7.82 2.65 5.40
CA LEU A 3 8.82 3.18 4.46
C LEU A 3 8.31 3.25 3.02
N ALA A 4 7.53 2.26 2.59
CA ALA A 4 6.93 2.26 1.25
C ALA A 4 5.84 3.33 1.11
N ASP A 5 5.01 3.53 2.15
CA ASP A 5 3.94 4.52 2.14
C ASP A 5 4.45 5.97 2.17
N SER A 6 5.69 6.19 2.64
CA SER A 6 6.30 7.52 2.69
C SER A 6 6.86 8.02 1.36
N VAL A 7 6.87 7.18 0.31
CA VAL A 7 7.41 7.52 -1.01
C VAL A 7 6.31 7.59 -2.06
N PRO A 8 6.21 8.69 -2.84
CA PRO A 8 5.26 8.80 -3.93
C PRO A 8 5.44 7.65 -4.95
N GLY A 9 4.33 7.03 -5.35
CA GLY A 9 4.35 5.93 -6.33
C GLY A 9 4.64 4.54 -5.76
N VAL A 10 4.89 4.41 -4.44
CA VAL A 10 5.07 3.12 -3.77
C VAL A 10 3.97 2.92 -2.74
N SER A 11 3.41 1.72 -2.67
CA SER A 11 2.35 1.38 -1.73
C SER A 11 2.84 0.36 -0.70
N GLY A 12 2.65 0.67 0.59
CA GLY A 12 2.80 -0.28 1.67
C GLY A 12 1.82 -1.45 1.60
N GLY A 13 0.74 -1.30 0.81
CA GLY A 13 -0.21 -2.37 0.51
C GLY A 13 0.44 -3.62 -0.10
N THR A 14 1.44 -3.45 -0.97
CA THR A 14 2.22 -4.58 -1.51
C THR A 14 2.90 -5.38 -0.39
N ILE A 15 3.54 -4.67 0.54
CA ILE A 15 4.21 -5.30 1.69
C ILE A 15 3.19 -5.89 2.66
N ALA A 16 2.07 -5.19 2.89
CA ALA A 16 0.98 -5.69 3.72
C ALA A 16 0.38 -6.99 3.17
N PHE A 17 0.21 -7.08 1.86
CA PHE A 17 -0.26 -8.28 1.18
C PHE A 17 0.70 -9.46 1.44
N LEU A 18 2.00 -9.26 1.23
CA LEU A 18 3.04 -10.26 1.49
C LEU A 18 3.07 -10.72 2.96
N LEU A 19 2.78 -9.82 3.90
CA LEU A 19 2.73 -10.12 5.34
C LEU A 19 1.43 -10.83 5.79
N GLY A 20 0.50 -11.13 4.87
CA GLY A 20 -0.76 -11.80 5.21
C GLY A 20 -1.80 -10.90 5.87
N PHE A 21 -1.69 -9.59 5.70
CA PHE A 21 -2.65 -8.59 6.20
C PHE A 21 -4.09 -8.89 5.76
N ILE A 22 -4.29 -9.24 4.49
CA ILE A 22 -5.61 -9.59 3.92
C ILE A 22 -6.21 -10.82 4.62
N ASN A 23 -5.39 -11.85 4.90
CA ASN A 23 -5.86 -13.04 5.60
C ASN A 23 -6.31 -12.70 7.02
N SER A 24 -5.54 -11.89 7.74
CA SER A 24 -5.88 -11.44 9.09
C SER A 24 -7.14 -10.59 9.13
N LEU A 25 -7.38 -9.75 8.12
CA LEU A 25 -8.62 -8.99 7.99
C LEU A 25 -9.82 -9.90 7.72
N ASN A 26 -9.65 -10.94 6.88
CA ASN A 26 -10.67 -11.94 6.65
C ASN A 26 -11.01 -12.72 7.94
N ASP A 27 -10.02 -13.08 8.73
CA ASP A 27 -10.21 -13.78 10.01
C ASP A 27 -10.98 -12.92 11.03
N ILE A 28 -10.77 -11.59 11.07
CA ILE A 28 -11.56 -10.69 11.92
C ILE A 28 -13.04 -10.68 11.52
N MET A 29 -13.33 -10.72 10.21
CA MET A 29 -14.70 -10.75 9.72
C MET A 29 -15.33 -12.16 9.80
N GLY A 30 -14.55 -13.19 10.11
CA GLY A 30 -14.99 -14.57 10.30
C GLY A 30 -15.81 -14.74 11.58
N ARG A 31 -16.49 -15.90 11.69
CA ARG A 31 -17.30 -16.26 12.87
C ARG A 31 -16.49 -16.95 13.97
N ASP A 32 -15.27 -17.35 13.71
CA ASP A 32 -14.39 -18.04 14.67
C ASP A 32 -13.73 -17.05 15.63
N ASN A 33 -14.15 -17.09 16.88
CA ASN A 33 -13.66 -16.17 17.93
C ASN A 33 -12.15 -16.31 18.21
N ALA A 34 -11.59 -17.52 18.10
CA ALA A 34 -10.17 -17.75 18.35
C ALA A 34 -9.31 -17.14 17.23
N LYS A 35 -9.72 -17.30 15.98
CA LYS A 35 -9.07 -16.67 14.82
C LYS A 35 -9.21 -15.15 14.87
N ARG A 36 -10.40 -14.63 15.21
CA ARG A 36 -10.64 -13.19 15.37
C ARG A 36 -9.70 -12.57 16.39
N LYS A 37 -9.53 -13.18 17.57
CA LYS A 37 -8.64 -12.68 18.61
C LYS A 37 -7.19 -12.66 18.16
N LYS A 38 -6.70 -13.72 17.52
CA LYS A 38 -5.34 -13.79 16.98
C LYS A 38 -5.12 -12.74 15.88
N ALA A 39 -6.05 -12.60 14.95
CA ALA A 39 -6.00 -11.62 13.88
C ALA A 39 -6.03 -10.18 14.42
N PHE A 40 -6.84 -9.89 15.44
CA PHE A 40 -6.90 -8.60 16.09
C PHE A 40 -5.55 -8.19 16.72
N PHE A 41 -4.93 -9.09 17.49
CA PHE A 41 -3.60 -8.85 18.06
C PHE A 41 -2.51 -8.69 17.00
N PHE A 42 -2.60 -9.46 15.90
CA PHE A 42 -1.69 -9.30 14.77
C PHE A 42 -1.82 -7.93 14.13
N LEU A 43 -3.05 -7.45 13.88
CA LEU A 43 -3.29 -6.14 13.28
C LEU A 43 -2.88 -4.99 14.21
N ILE A 44 -3.08 -5.12 15.53
CA ILE A 44 -2.55 -4.13 16.48
C ILE A 44 -1.02 -4.06 16.42
N LYS A 45 -0.34 -5.20 16.45
CA LYS A 45 1.13 -5.24 16.32
C LYS A 45 1.61 -4.65 15.01
N LEU A 46 0.92 -4.97 13.91
CA LEU A 46 1.22 -4.43 12.60
C LEU A 46 1.00 -2.91 12.54
N GLY A 47 -0.11 -2.42 13.13
CA GLY A 47 -0.42 -0.99 13.23
C GLY A 47 0.59 -0.22 14.07
N VAL A 48 0.95 -0.73 15.24
CA VAL A 48 1.99 -0.11 16.10
C VAL A 48 3.33 -0.11 15.36
N GLY A 49 3.72 -1.23 14.74
CA GLY A 49 4.93 -1.31 13.92
C GLY A 49 4.90 -0.36 12.73
N TRP A 50 3.72 -0.14 12.12
CA TRP A 50 3.54 0.83 11.04
C TRP A 50 3.74 2.27 11.53
N VAL A 51 3.14 2.65 12.67
CA VAL A 51 3.29 3.99 13.26
C VAL A 51 4.76 4.26 13.62
N ILE A 52 5.42 3.34 14.33
CA ILE A 52 6.85 3.48 14.68
C ILE A 52 7.70 3.56 13.41
N GLY A 53 7.44 2.66 12.44
CA GLY A 53 8.14 2.66 11.16
C GLY A 53 7.91 3.94 10.36
N MET A 54 6.72 4.54 10.42
CA MET A 54 6.43 5.82 9.76
C MET A 54 7.17 6.98 10.41
N LEU A 55 7.20 7.05 11.75
CA LEU A 55 7.96 8.05 12.47
C LEU A 55 9.47 7.97 12.16
N LEU A 56 10.03 6.75 12.17
CA LEU A 56 11.42 6.52 11.79
C LEU A 56 11.66 6.85 10.31
N ALA A 57 10.74 6.45 9.41
CA ALA A 57 10.84 6.73 7.99
C ALA A 57 10.83 8.25 7.73
N VAL A 58 9.91 8.99 8.32
CA VAL A 58 9.85 10.44 8.18
C VAL A 58 11.12 11.09 8.71
N SER A 59 11.64 10.66 9.88
CA SER A 59 12.85 11.21 10.46
C SER A 59 14.11 10.94 9.63
N VAL A 60 14.23 9.75 9.05
CA VAL A 60 15.38 9.37 8.21
C VAL A 60 15.21 9.90 6.78
N LEU A 61 14.01 9.80 6.21
CA LEU A 61 13.73 10.19 4.84
C LEU A 61 13.72 11.71 4.66
N ALA A 62 13.30 12.51 5.65
CA ALA A 62 13.37 13.96 5.56
C ALA A 62 14.80 14.43 5.25
N ASN A 63 15.81 13.77 5.83
CA ASN A 63 17.21 14.07 5.59
C ASN A 63 17.80 13.39 4.33
N VAL A 64 17.24 12.24 3.92
CA VAL A 64 17.74 11.45 2.78
C VAL A 64 17.00 11.79 1.48
N PHE A 65 15.75 12.30 1.57
CA PHE A 65 14.94 12.62 0.39
C PHE A 65 15.49 13.78 -0.43
N GLU A 66 16.02 14.82 0.23
CA GLU A 66 16.61 15.95 -0.49
C GLU A 66 17.89 15.56 -1.26
N SER A 67 18.64 14.61 -0.73
CA SER A 67 19.93 14.19 -1.32
C SER A 67 19.91 12.80 -1.98
N GLY A 68 18.89 11.98 -1.75
CA GLY A 68 18.95 10.55 -2.06
C GLY A 68 17.69 9.92 -2.65
N ILE A 69 16.79 10.67 -3.28
CA ILE A 69 15.55 10.12 -3.87
C ILE A 69 15.81 8.92 -4.79
N TYR A 70 16.84 8.98 -5.63
CA TYR A 70 17.19 7.89 -6.54
C TYR A 70 17.64 6.62 -5.81
N LYS A 71 18.33 6.76 -4.66
CA LYS A 71 18.72 5.62 -3.82
C LYS A 71 17.50 4.93 -3.23
N VAL A 72 16.54 5.71 -2.74
CA VAL A 72 15.27 5.22 -2.21
C VAL A 72 14.44 4.56 -3.31
N SER A 73 14.32 5.20 -4.47
CA SER A 73 13.64 4.61 -5.64
C SER A 73 14.29 3.29 -6.07
N SER A 74 15.64 3.22 -6.07
CA SER A 74 16.37 1.97 -6.38
C SER A 74 16.07 0.86 -5.37
N LEU A 75 15.99 1.19 -4.08
CA LEU A 75 15.63 0.24 -3.02
C LEU A 75 14.22 -0.31 -3.24
N PHE A 76 13.25 0.53 -3.60
CA PHE A 76 11.88 0.09 -3.88
C PHE A 76 11.74 -0.71 -5.17
N LEU A 77 12.53 -0.40 -6.20
CA LEU A 77 12.61 -1.27 -7.38
C LEU A 77 13.09 -2.68 -6.99
N GLY A 78 14.09 -2.77 -6.12
CA GLY A 78 14.55 -4.05 -5.57
C GLY A 78 13.44 -4.80 -4.82
N PHE A 79 12.65 -4.10 -3.98
CA PHE A 79 11.50 -4.68 -3.30
C PHE A 79 10.51 -5.29 -4.29
N ILE A 80 10.06 -4.53 -5.28
CA ILE A 80 8.96 -4.94 -6.15
C ILE A 80 9.42 -6.02 -7.12
N ILE A 81 10.61 -5.87 -7.71
CA ILE A 81 11.14 -6.87 -8.65
C ILE A 81 11.28 -8.24 -7.99
N LEU A 82 11.66 -8.30 -6.71
CA LEU A 82 11.72 -9.59 -6.02
C LEU A 82 10.35 -10.04 -5.47
N ALA A 83 9.45 -9.13 -5.14
CA ALA A 83 8.11 -9.46 -4.65
C ALA A 83 7.23 -10.09 -5.73
N ILE A 84 7.39 -9.72 -7.01
CA ILE A 84 6.63 -10.31 -8.13
C ILE A 84 6.83 -11.84 -8.24
N PRO A 85 8.06 -12.36 -8.38
CA PRO A 85 8.26 -13.81 -8.43
C PRO A 85 7.80 -14.54 -7.16
N VAL A 86 7.99 -13.94 -5.98
CA VAL A 86 7.49 -14.51 -4.72
C VAL A 86 5.98 -14.68 -4.78
N MET A 87 5.24 -13.65 -5.22
CA MET A 87 3.80 -13.71 -5.36
C MET A 87 3.35 -14.74 -6.39
N ILE A 88 4.03 -14.83 -7.53
CA ILE A 88 3.75 -15.84 -8.56
C ILE A 88 3.94 -17.26 -8.00
N MET A 89 4.97 -17.47 -7.18
CA MET A 89 5.24 -18.77 -6.56
C MET A 89 4.18 -19.11 -5.51
N GLU A 90 3.76 -18.18 -4.67
CA GLU A 90 2.73 -18.38 -3.65
C GLU A 90 1.35 -18.66 -4.26
N GLU A 91 1.02 -18.01 -5.37
CA GLU A 91 -0.28 -18.13 -6.04
C GLU A 91 -0.26 -19.04 -7.28
N LYS A 92 0.76 -19.90 -7.39
CA LYS A 92 0.97 -20.78 -8.56
C LYS A 92 -0.26 -21.57 -8.95
N GLU A 93 -1.00 -22.11 -7.98
CA GLU A 93 -2.22 -22.88 -8.20
C GLU A 93 -3.36 -22.03 -8.81
N SER A 94 -3.37 -20.74 -8.49
CA SER A 94 -4.37 -19.78 -9.00
C SER A 94 -4.06 -19.30 -10.41
N ILE A 95 -2.79 -19.39 -10.83
CA ILE A 95 -2.26 -18.86 -12.11
C ILE A 95 -2.13 -19.97 -13.15
N LYS A 96 -1.68 -21.17 -12.74
CA LYS A 96 -1.36 -22.29 -13.64
C LYS A 96 -2.55 -22.68 -14.50
N GLY A 97 -2.35 -22.74 -15.81
CA GLY A 97 -3.37 -23.14 -16.80
C GLY A 97 -4.41 -22.04 -17.12
N LYS A 98 -4.33 -20.85 -16.53
CA LYS A 98 -5.29 -19.76 -16.72
C LYS A 98 -4.65 -18.52 -17.36
N TYR A 99 -3.76 -18.73 -18.34
CA TYR A 99 -2.97 -17.66 -18.96
C TYR A 99 -3.81 -16.63 -19.73
N TYR A 100 -5.06 -16.95 -20.11
CA TYR A 100 -6.00 -16.00 -20.71
C TYR A 100 -6.32 -14.81 -19.76
N ASN A 101 -6.12 -14.98 -18.46
CA ASN A 101 -6.31 -13.92 -17.46
C ASN A 101 -5.19 -12.85 -17.48
N ILE A 102 -4.18 -12.97 -18.37
CA ILE A 102 -3.14 -11.96 -18.54
C ILE A 102 -3.72 -10.58 -18.90
N VAL A 103 -4.92 -10.56 -19.50
CA VAL A 103 -5.67 -9.32 -19.77
C VAL A 103 -5.88 -8.50 -18.49
N TRP A 104 -6.13 -9.16 -17.35
CA TRP A 104 -6.27 -8.49 -16.08
C TRP A 104 -4.96 -7.89 -15.56
N ALA A 105 -3.82 -8.49 -15.90
CA ALA A 105 -2.53 -7.90 -15.62
C ALA A 105 -2.31 -6.61 -16.44
N VAL A 106 -2.69 -6.61 -17.71
CA VAL A 106 -2.65 -5.39 -18.55
C VAL A 106 -3.55 -4.30 -17.96
N ILE A 107 -4.75 -4.66 -17.49
CA ILE A 107 -5.66 -3.71 -16.81
C ILE A 107 -4.98 -3.16 -15.55
N GLY A 108 -4.35 -4.01 -14.74
CA GLY A 108 -3.62 -3.59 -13.53
C GLY A 108 -2.49 -2.60 -13.84
N ILE A 109 -1.69 -2.88 -14.88
CA ILE A 109 -0.65 -1.95 -15.36
C ILE A 109 -1.28 -0.62 -15.78
N ALA A 110 -2.32 -0.67 -16.61
CA ALA A 110 -2.99 0.52 -17.13
C ALA A 110 -3.58 1.41 -16.01
N ILE A 111 -4.14 0.81 -14.97
CA ILE A 111 -4.66 1.54 -13.80
C ILE A 111 -3.53 2.32 -13.13
N VAL A 112 -2.41 1.65 -12.78
CA VAL A 112 -1.33 2.30 -12.02
C VAL A 112 -0.62 3.35 -12.87
N VAL A 113 -0.29 3.02 -14.13
CA VAL A 113 0.35 3.96 -15.05
C VAL A 113 -0.59 5.14 -15.33
N GLY A 114 -1.87 4.89 -15.57
CA GLY A 114 -2.87 5.94 -15.80
C GLY A 114 -2.96 6.91 -14.63
N ILE A 115 -3.03 6.41 -13.38
CA ILE A 115 -3.03 7.26 -12.18
C ILE A 115 -1.71 8.03 -12.05
N SER A 116 -0.58 7.40 -12.38
CA SER A 116 0.75 8.05 -12.31
C SER A 116 0.93 9.16 -13.33
N LEU A 117 0.20 9.11 -14.46
CA LEU A 117 0.21 10.14 -15.50
C LEU A 117 -0.74 11.31 -15.21
N ILE A 118 -1.70 11.13 -14.30
CA ILE A 118 -2.56 12.23 -13.86
C ILE A 118 -1.70 13.18 -13.03
N ASN A 119 -1.31 14.28 -13.66
CA ASN A 119 -0.56 15.35 -12.98
C ASN A 119 -1.57 16.25 -12.25
N PRO A 120 -1.61 16.26 -10.91
CA PRO A 120 -2.52 17.12 -10.17
C PRO A 120 -1.98 18.55 -10.16
N SER A 121 -2.06 19.24 -11.30
CA SER A 121 -1.75 20.67 -11.44
C SER A 121 -2.96 21.55 -11.08
N GLY A 122 -3.80 21.09 -10.15
CA GLY A 122 -4.99 21.81 -9.73
C GLY A 122 -4.76 22.61 -8.45
N SER A 123 -5.24 23.85 -8.42
CA SER A 123 -5.57 24.57 -7.20
C SER A 123 -6.31 23.61 -6.26
N GLY A 124 -5.87 23.51 -4.99
CA GLY A 124 -6.48 22.63 -4.00
C GLY A 124 -7.99 22.80 -3.95
N ALA A 125 -8.71 21.71 -3.64
CA ALA A 125 -10.16 21.80 -3.46
C ALA A 125 -10.48 22.87 -2.41
N ASP A 126 -11.43 23.74 -2.73
CA ASP A 126 -11.89 24.74 -1.77
C ASP A 126 -12.69 24.03 -0.67
N VAL A 127 -12.07 23.85 0.46
CA VAL A 127 -12.64 23.24 1.67
C VAL A 127 -12.87 24.27 2.79
N SER A 128 -12.76 25.55 2.48
CA SER A 128 -12.96 26.65 3.44
C SER A 128 -14.40 26.69 3.95
N HIS A 129 -15.36 26.23 3.13
CA HIS A 129 -16.77 26.13 3.52
C HIS A 129 -17.24 24.66 3.49
N MET A 130 -17.38 24.07 4.67
CA MET A 130 -17.86 22.69 4.84
C MET A 130 -19.40 22.65 4.66
N ASN A 131 -19.84 22.60 3.42
CA ASN A 131 -21.24 22.31 3.08
C ASN A 131 -21.45 20.79 2.90
N ILE A 132 -22.70 20.36 2.79
CA ILE A 132 -23.04 18.93 2.63
C ILE A 132 -22.34 18.32 1.40
N GLY A 133 -22.25 19.06 0.29
CA GLY A 133 -21.56 18.59 -0.92
C GLY A 133 -20.07 18.38 -0.69
N THR A 134 -19.40 19.32 0.00
CA THR A 134 -17.97 19.21 0.36
C THR A 134 -17.73 18.02 1.31
N VAL A 135 -18.62 17.80 2.30
CA VAL A 135 -18.53 16.64 3.20
C VAL A 135 -18.62 15.33 2.42
N ILE A 136 -19.61 15.19 1.54
CA ILE A 136 -19.76 13.99 0.70
C ILE A 136 -18.53 13.78 -0.19
N PHE A 137 -18.03 14.85 -0.82
CA PHE A 137 -16.82 14.80 -1.66
C PHE A 137 -15.59 14.32 -0.87
N VAL A 138 -15.36 14.88 0.32
CA VAL A 138 -14.22 14.50 1.19
C VAL A 138 -14.35 13.05 1.66
N VAL A 139 -15.57 12.62 2.03
CA VAL A 139 -15.84 11.21 2.41
C VAL A 139 -15.51 10.28 1.24
N LEU A 140 -15.99 10.57 0.03
CA LEU A 140 -15.74 9.75 -1.16
C LEU A 140 -14.24 9.74 -1.52
N ALA A 141 -13.57 10.88 -1.44
CA ALA A 141 -12.12 10.96 -1.67
C ALA A 141 -11.32 10.15 -0.65
N GLY A 142 -11.71 10.20 0.64
CA GLY A 142 -11.13 9.37 1.70
C GLY A 142 -11.34 7.88 1.46
N MET A 143 -12.55 7.49 1.02
CA MET A 143 -12.84 6.10 0.62
C MET A 143 -11.95 5.66 -0.54
N CYS A 144 -11.82 6.48 -1.58
CA CYS A 144 -10.96 6.19 -2.73
C CYS A 144 -9.47 6.10 -2.33
N ALA A 145 -9.01 7.03 -1.49
CA ALA A 145 -7.61 7.06 -1.05
C ALA A 145 -7.21 5.81 -0.28
N ILE A 146 -8.04 5.38 0.69
CA ILE A 146 -7.76 4.16 1.47
C ILE A 146 -7.93 2.90 0.61
N SER A 147 -8.89 2.88 -0.31
CA SER A 147 -9.08 1.77 -1.25
C SER A 147 -7.86 1.58 -2.14
N ALA A 148 -7.31 2.69 -2.66
CA ALA A 148 -6.09 2.70 -3.44
C ALA A 148 -4.87 2.24 -2.62
N MET A 149 -4.77 2.67 -1.36
CA MET A 149 -3.67 2.29 -0.47
C MET A 149 -3.63 0.79 -0.15
N VAL A 150 -4.77 0.12 -0.12
CA VAL A 150 -4.85 -1.34 0.08
C VAL A 150 -4.40 -2.09 -1.18
N LEU A 151 -4.53 -1.49 -2.36
CA LEU A 151 -4.09 -2.08 -3.62
C LEU A 151 -2.59 -1.84 -3.85
N PRO A 152 -1.84 -2.86 -4.31
CA PRO A 152 -0.42 -2.68 -4.62
C PRO A 152 -0.18 -1.66 -5.74
N GLY A 153 0.82 -0.81 -5.57
CA GLY A 153 1.27 0.11 -6.61
C GLY A 153 0.56 1.46 -6.65
N ILE A 154 -0.46 1.70 -5.82
CA ILE A 154 -1.16 2.98 -5.77
C ILE A 154 -0.99 3.59 -4.37
N SER A 155 -0.58 4.85 -4.30
CA SER A 155 -0.45 5.57 -3.03
C SER A 155 -1.72 6.36 -2.72
N GLY A 156 -2.19 6.28 -1.48
CA GLY A 156 -3.34 7.06 -1.01
C GLY A 156 -3.10 8.58 -1.10
N SER A 157 -1.85 9.03 -0.90
CA SER A 157 -1.48 10.43 -1.07
C SER A 157 -1.62 10.92 -2.51
N THR A 158 -1.31 10.08 -3.50
CA THR A 158 -1.52 10.38 -4.92
C THR A 158 -3.01 10.60 -5.20
N ILE A 159 -3.87 9.77 -4.63
CA ILE A 159 -5.33 9.94 -4.76
C ILE A 159 -5.80 11.25 -4.11
N LEU A 160 -5.34 11.56 -2.89
CA LEU A 160 -5.67 12.84 -2.23
C LEU A 160 -5.15 14.04 -3.02
N LEU A 161 -3.96 13.95 -3.64
CA LEU A 161 -3.44 14.98 -4.55
C LEU A 161 -4.36 15.15 -5.77
N THR A 162 -4.78 14.06 -6.39
CA THR A 162 -5.68 14.07 -7.56
C THR A 162 -7.01 14.75 -7.25
N PHE A 163 -7.53 14.56 -6.03
CA PHE A 163 -8.74 15.26 -5.56
C PHE A 163 -8.46 16.68 -5.01
N GLY A 164 -7.21 17.16 -5.02
CA GLY A 164 -6.83 18.47 -4.48
C GLY A 164 -6.93 18.57 -2.95
N LEU A 165 -7.08 17.45 -2.25
CA LEU A 165 -7.28 17.40 -0.81
C LEU A 165 -5.99 17.22 -0.01
N TYR A 166 -4.87 16.89 -0.65
CA TYR A 166 -3.62 16.58 0.07
C TYR A 166 -3.14 17.76 0.92
N MET A 167 -3.03 18.95 0.32
CA MET A 167 -2.58 20.15 1.06
C MET A 167 -3.56 20.58 2.15
N PRO A 168 -4.88 20.67 1.89
CA PRO A 168 -5.86 20.93 2.95
C PRO A 168 -5.78 19.96 4.12
N VAL A 169 -5.59 18.66 3.85
CA VAL A 169 -5.46 17.64 4.91
C VAL A 169 -4.18 17.83 5.72
N ILE A 170 -3.04 18.05 5.06
CA ILE A 170 -1.77 18.30 5.78
C ILE A 170 -1.85 19.57 6.62
N THR A 171 -2.43 20.65 6.07
CA THR A 171 -2.67 21.89 6.82
C THR A 171 -3.60 21.62 8.00
N GLY A 172 -4.72 20.94 7.77
CA GLY A 172 -5.67 20.60 8.83
C GLY A 172 -5.06 19.77 9.95
N ILE A 173 -4.18 18.81 9.65
CA ILE A 173 -3.44 18.05 10.68
C ILE A 173 -2.50 18.98 11.48
N LYS A 174 -1.77 19.89 10.80
CA LYS A 174 -0.90 20.86 11.46
C LYS A 174 -1.70 21.76 12.42
N GLU A 175 -2.77 22.35 11.93
CA GLU A 175 -3.64 23.24 12.72
C GLU A 175 -4.24 22.51 13.92
N PHE A 176 -4.69 21.27 13.73
CA PHE A 176 -5.20 20.45 14.81
C PHE A 176 -4.15 20.17 15.91
N LEU A 177 -2.88 19.94 15.53
CA LEU A 177 -1.78 19.79 16.49
C LEU A 177 -1.47 21.08 17.26
N HIS A 178 -1.78 22.24 16.68
CA HIS A 178 -1.72 23.55 17.36
C HIS A 178 -3.01 23.94 18.10
N LEU A 179 -3.94 22.96 18.29
CA LEU A 179 -5.25 23.15 18.94
C LEU A 179 -6.17 24.13 18.19
N ASN A 180 -5.94 24.35 16.91
CA ASN A 180 -6.84 25.08 16.04
C ASN A 180 -7.80 24.09 15.33
N PHE A 181 -9.09 24.28 15.55
CA PHE A 181 -10.14 23.37 15.07
C PHE A 181 -10.83 23.81 13.77
N GLU A 182 -10.26 24.78 13.06
CA GLU A 182 -10.81 25.29 11.80
C GLU A 182 -11.06 24.17 10.77
N TYR A 183 -10.10 23.23 10.63
CA TYR A 183 -10.17 22.11 9.71
C TYR A 183 -10.74 20.82 10.31
N PHE A 184 -11.31 20.89 11.52
CA PHE A 184 -11.80 19.70 12.20
C PHE A 184 -12.90 18.97 11.42
N GLY A 185 -13.82 19.70 10.78
CA GLY A 185 -14.86 19.14 9.92
C GLY A 185 -14.29 18.36 8.73
N LEU A 186 -13.23 18.88 8.09
CA LEU A 186 -12.51 18.20 7.03
C LEU A 186 -11.89 16.89 7.51
N LEU A 187 -11.18 16.92 8.63
CA LEU A 187 -10.50 15.74 9.18
C LEU A 187 -11.49 14.66 9.61
N CYS A 188 -12.62 15.05 10.24
CA CYS A 188 -13.69 14.12 10.60
C CYS A 188 -14.32 13.49 9.36
N SER A 189 -14.63 14.27 8.33
CA SER A 189 -15.22 13.78 7.08
C SER A 189 -14.26 12.81 6.38
N LEU A 190 -12.98 13.15 6.31
CA LEU A 190 -11.94 12.27 5.77
C LEU A 190 -11.83 10.99 6.58
N GLY A 191 -11.82 11.07 7.91
CA GLY A 191 -11.77 9.92 8.82
C GLY A 191 -12.94 8.97 8.63
N ILE A 192 -14.17 9.50 8.50
CA ILE A 192 -15.36 8.71 8.16
C ILE A 192 -15.18 8.02 6.81
N GLY A 193 -14.69 8.74 5.79
CA GLY A 193 -14.41 8.18 4.48
C GLY A 193 -13.39 7.04 4.53
N ILE A 194 -12.31 7.21 5.28
CA ILE A 194 -11.29 6.17 5.48
C ILE A 194 -11.90 4.92 6.12
N ILE A 195 -12.68 5.07 7.19
CA ILE A 195 -13.31 3.94 7.90
C ILE A 195 -14.27 3.19 6.96
N LEU A 196 -15.17 3.91 6.29
CA LEU A 196 -16.10 3.31 5.33
C LEU A 196 -15.37 2.63 4.18
N GLY A 197 -14.32 3.28 3.65
CA GLY A 197 -13.50 2.77 2.56
C GLY A 197 -12.80 1.47 2.93
N VAL A 198 -12.24 1.35 4.13
CA VAL A 198 -11.64 0.10 4.63
C VAL A 198 -12.67 -1.04 4.57
N PHE A 199 -13.84 -0.85 5.17
CA PHE A 199 -14.86 -1.91 5.22
C PHE A 199 -15.35 -2.33 3.83
N ILE A 200 -15.58 -1.36 2.93
CA ILE A 200 -16.04 -1.65 1.57
C ILE A 200 -14.96 -2.35 0.78
N THR A 201 -13.73 -1.83 0.83
CA THR A 201 -12.60 -2.39 0.07
C THR A 201 -12.27 -3.80 0.50
N LEU A 202 -12.27 -4.07 1.83
CA LEU A 202 -12.03 -5.41 2.34
C LEU A 202 -13.08 -6.41 1.86
N ARG A 203 -14.37 -6.02 1.87
CA ARG A 203 -15.46 -6.87 1.34
C ARG A 203 -15.29 -7.13 -0.16
N LEU A 204 -14.92 -6.09 -0.92
CA LEU A 204 -14.68 -6.21 -2.37
C LEU A 204 -13.51 -7.14 -2.67
N ILE A 205 -12.37 -6.94 -2.01
CA ILE A 205 -11.16 -7.77 -2.20
C ILE A 205 -11.44 -9.22 -1.80
N LYS A 206 -12.11 -9.43 -0.64
CA LYS A 206 -12.52 -10.76 -0.21
C LYS A 206 -13.37 -11.45 -1.27
N LYS A 207 -14.44 -10.79 -1.75
CA LYS A 207 -15.32 -11.32 -2.78
C LYS A 207 -14.58 -11.58 -4.10
N ALA A 208 -13.66 -10.69 -4.49
CA ALA A 208 -12.83 -10.86 -5.67
C ALA A 208 -11.90 -12.08 -5.55
N LEU A 209 -11.24 -12.25 -4.41
CA LEU A 209 -10.38 -13.42 -4.16
C LEU A 209 -11.16 -14.73 -4.03
N GLU A 210 -12.38 -14.72 -3.48
CA GLU A 210 -13.22 -15.92 -3.38
C GLU A 210 -13.80 -16.35 -4.74
N LYS A 211 -14.29 -15.40 -5.55
CA LYS A 211 -14.99 -15.68 -6.81
C LYS A 211 -14.11 -15.62 -8.04
N PHE A 212 -13.12 -14.74 -8.05
CA PHE A 212 -12.30 -14.38 -9.22
C PHE A 212 -10.81 -14.37 -8.87
N ARG A 213 -10.36 -15.35 -8.07
CA ARG A 213 -8.97 -15.37 -7.54
C ARG A 213 -7.93 -15.21 -8.62
N SER A 214 -8.01 -15.97 -9.70
CA SER A 214 -7.03 -15.91 -10.79
C SER A 214 -6.96 -14.52 -11.42
N GLN A 215 -8.11 -13.93 -11.79
CA GLN A 215 -8.19 -12.59 -12.36
C GLN A 215 -7.63 -11.54 -11.41
N THR A 216 -8.01 -11.63 -10.13
CA THR A 216 -7.54 -10.71 -9.08
C THR A 216 -6.02 -10.78 -8.93
N ILE A 217 -5.45 -11.99 -8.89
CA ILE A 217 -4.00 -12.18 -8.77
C ILE A 217 -3.26 -11.63 -9.99
N TYR A 218 -3.75 -11.90 -11.20
CA TYR A 218 -3.17 -11.29 -12.41
C TYR A 218 -3.24 -9.76 -12.38
N CYS A 219 -4.37 -9.19 -11.95
CA CYS A 219 -4.51 -7.74 -11.82
C CYS A 219 -3.52 -7.16 -10.78
N VAL A 220 -3.35 -7.80 -9.63
CA VAL A 220 -2.39 -7.38 -8.61
C VAL A 220 -0.96 -7.44 -9.13
N ILE A 221 -0.56 -8.53 -9.83
CA ILE A 221 0.76 -8.63 -10.47
C ILE A 221 0.93 -7.51 -11.50
N GLY A 222 -0.10 -7.23 -12.28
CA GLY A 222 -0.09 -6.10 -13.23
C GLY A 222 0.11 -4.76 -12.53
N MET A 223 -0.59 -4.50 -11.42
CA MET A 223 -0.39 -3.28 -10.63
C MET A 223 1.03 -3.18 -10.06
N MET A 224 1.62 -4.30 -9.60
CA MET A 224 3.01 -4.34 -9.17
C MET A 224 3.99 -4.01 -10.31
N ILE A 225 3.74 -4.51 -11.52
CA ILE A 225 4.55 -4.17 -12.70
C ILE A 225 4.37 -2.67 -13.05
N GLY A 226 3.15 -2.17 -13.04
CA GLY A 226 2.86 -0.75 -13.28
C GLY A 226 3.53 0.18 -12.26
N SER A 227 3.69 -0.27 -11.00
CA SER A 227 4.37 0.51 -9.97
C SER A 227 5.86 0.69 -10.23
N LEU A 228 6.51 -0.18 -11.00
CA LEU A 228 7.91 0.04 -11.43
C LEU A 228 8.02 1.34 -12.25
N TYR A 229 7.07 1.57 -13.16
CA TYR A 229 7.01 2.83 -13.92
C TYR A 229 6.77 4.02 -12.98
N ALA A 230 5.82 3.92 -12.05
CA ALA A 230 5.52 4.97 -11.08
C ALA A 230 6.74 5.35 -10.23
N ILE A 231 7.58 4.38 -9.84
CA ILE A 231 8.81 4.62 -9.08
C ILE A 231 9.87 5.34 -9.94
N VAL A 232 10.01 4.96 -11.20
CA VAL A 232 10.97 5.58 -12.12
C VAL A 232 10.65 7.06 -12.35
N ILE A 233 9.38 7.42 -12.51
CA ILE A 233 8.95 8.81 -12.69
C ILE A 233 8.69 9.55 -11.36
N GLY A 234 8.65 8.84 -10.23
CA GLY A 234 8.39 9.42 -8.90
C GLY A 234 9.21 10.67 -8.57
N PRO A 235 10.50 10.77 -8.92
CA PRO A 235 11.29 11.99 -8.72
C PRO A 235 10.71 13.25 -9.36
N THR A 236 9.95 13.13 -10.46
CA THR A 236 9.34 14.28 -11.14
C THR A 236 8.14 14.87 -10.38
N THR A 237 7.57 14.13 -9.42
CA THR A 237 6.38 14.54 -8.65
C THR A 237 6.72 15.22 -7.32
N LEU A 238 8.00 15.45 -7.04
CA LEU A 238 8.45 16.15 -5.83
C LEU A 238 8.09 17.63 -5.86
N LYS A 239 8.13 18.30 -4.71
CA LYS A 239 7.97 19.77 -4.62
C LYS A 239 8.99 20.52 -5.49
N GLU A 240 10.24 20.01 -5.50
CA GLU A 240 11.28 20.39 -6.46
C GLU A 240 11.44 19.20 -7.42
N PRO A 241 10.82 19.26 -8.62
CA PRO A 241 10.88 18.18 -9.57
C PRO A 241 12.30 17.85 -10.00
N LYS A 242 12.65 16.57 -9.98
CA LYS A 242 13.92 16.07 -10.47
C LYS A 242 13.66 15.22 -11.72
N ASP A 243 14.69 15.02 -12.51
CA ASP A 243 14.60 14.16 -13.71
C ASP A 243 14.13 12.74 -13.35
N PRO A 244 13.44 12.05 -14.24
CA PRO A 244 13.12 10.64 -14.06
C PRO A 244 14.39 9.83 -13.77
N MET A 245 14.23 8.73 -13.00
CA MET A 245 15.36 7.85 -12.72
C MET A 245 15.93 7.29 -14.02
N SER A 246 17.25 7.37 -14.17
CA SER A 246 18.02 6.87 -15.31
C SER A 246 19.04 5.84 -14.84
N PHE A 247 19.72 5.16 -15.77
CA PHE A 247 20.79 4.24 -15.45
C PHE A 247 21.94 4.91 -14.67
N GLY A 248 22.21 6.21 -14.92
CA GLY A 248 23.24 6.97 -14.20
C GLY A 248 22.88 7.34 -12.78
N THR A 249 21.58 7.42 -12.45
CA THR A 249 21.07 7.72 -11.12
C THR A 249 20.66 6.47 -10.33
N PHE A 250 20.61 5.31 -10.99
CA PHE A 250 20.27 4.03 -10.38
C PHE A 250 21.36 3.55 -9.43
N SER A 251 21.00 3.19 -8.20
CA SER A 251 21.93 2.66 -7.19
C SER A 251 21.74 1.16 -7.01
N ILE A 252 22.66 0.38 -7.58
CA ILE A 252 22.66 -1.08 -7.49
C ILE A 252 22.75 -1.58 -6.03
N VAL A 253 23.48 -0.87 -5.16
CA VAL A 253 23.60 -1.21 -3.75
C VAL A 253 22.26 -1.15 -3.05
N PHE A 254 21.50 -0.05 -3.23
CA PHE A 254 20.19 0.09 -2.61
C PHE A 254 19.17 -0.88 -3.22
N PHE A 255 19.27 -1.16 -4.52
CA PHE A 255 18.45 -2.19 -5.17
C PHE A 255 18.67 -3.57 -4.53
N ILE A 256 19.94 -3.98 -4.34
CA ILE A 256 20.27 -5.26 -3.69
C ILE A 256 19.78 -5.29 -2.24
N ILE A 257 19.91 -4.19 -1.49
CA ILE A 257 19.37 -4.10 -0.13
C ILE A 257 17.85 -4.31 -0.14
N GLY A 258 17.14 -3.65 -1.05
CA GLY A 258 15.69 -3.82 -1.20
C GLY A 258 15.30 -5.27 -1.49
N ALA A 259 15.96 -5.90 -2.45
CA ALA A 259 15.76 -7.30 -2.79
C ALA A 259 16.09 -8.23 -1.60
N ALA A 260 17.19 -8.00 -0.90
CA ALA A 260 17.61 -8.80 0.25
C ALA A 260 16.60 -8.74 1.40
N ILE A 261 15.97 -7.60 1.64
CA ILE A 261 14.94 -7.45 2.67
C ILE A 261 13.72 -8.32 2.32
N VAL A 262 13.22 -8.28 1.08
CA VAL A 262 12.09 -9.13 0.65
C VAL A 262 12.46 -10.61 0.76
N PHE A 263 13.63 -10.98 0.30
CA PHE A 263 14.13 -12.35 0.43
C PHE A 263 14.22 -12.79 1.89
N GLY A 264 14.75 -11.95 2.78
CA GLY A 264 14.83 -12.22 4.22
C GLY A 264 13.45 -12.43 4.86
N ILE A 265 12.45 -11.63 4.49
CA ILE A 265 11.06 -11.79 4.94
C ILE A 265 10.51 -13.14 4.47
N GLN A 266 10.76 -13.51 3.22
CA GLN A 266 10.28 -14.78 2.66
C GLN A 266 10.93 -15.99 3.34
N VAL A 267 12.23 -15.95 3.61
CA VAL A 267 12.93 -17.00 4.37
C VAL A 267 12.38 -17.09 5.79
N ALA A 268 12.21 -15.96 6.48
CA ALA A 268 11.65 -15.93 7.83
C ALA A 268 10.23 -16.54 7.87
N LYS A 269 9.38 -16.23 6.88
CA LYS A 269 8.04 -16.81 6.72
C LYS A 269 8.12 -18.32 6.53
N SER A 270 8.97 -18.80 5.61
CA SER A 270 9.15 -20.22 5.33
C SER A 270 9.63 -21.01 6.56
N VAL A 271 10.56 -20.44 7.32
CA VAL A 271 11.04 -21.08 8.58
C VAL A 271 9.93 -21.11 9.63
N TYR A 272 9.15 -20.05 9.75
CA TYR A 272 8.03 -19.99 10.68
C TYR A 272 6.95 -21.04 10.34
N ASP A 273 6.57 -21.14 9.06
CA ASP A 273 5.56 -22.08 8.59
C ASP A 273 6.00 -23.55 8.81
N LYS A 274 7.27 -23.86 8.53
CA LYS A 274 7.84 -25.19 8.83
C LYS A 274 7.79 -25.52 10.33
N LYS A 275 8.10 -24.55 11.21
CA LYS A 275 8.00 -24.76 12.66
C LYS A 275 6.57 -24.98 13.14
N GLN A 276 5.59 -24.35 12.50
CA GLN A 276 4.17 -24.53 12.85
C GLN A 276 3.67 -25.92 12.39
N LEU A 277 4.09 -26.38 11.20
CA LEU A 277 3.76 -27.70 10.70
C LEU A 277 4.34 -28.80 11.58
N ALA A 278 5.63 -28.71 11.94
CA ALA A 278 6.27 -29.68 12.86
C ALA A 278 5.57 -29.75 14.22
N LYS A 279 5.16 -28.60 14.78
CA LYS A 279 4.41 -28.57 16.04
C LYS A 279 2.98 -29.14 15.92
N ALA A 280 2.39 -29.07 14.74
CA ALA A 280 1.07 -29.65 14.50
C ALA A 280 1.16 -31.17 14.34
N GLU A 281 2.22 -31.66 13.69
CA GLU A 281 2.53 -33.09 13.56
C GLU A 281 2.83 -33.72 14.93
N GLU A 282 3.65 -33.10 15.76
CA GLU A 282 3.97 -33.54 17.13
C GLU A 282 2.72 -33.68 17.99
N LYS A 283 1.73 -32.79 17.85
CA LYS A 283 0.47 -32.85 18.60
C LYS A 283 -0.47 -33.98 18.12
N ILE A 284 -0.38 -34.37 16.86
CA ILE A 284 -1.20 -35.47 16.30
C ILE A 284 -0.61 -36.80 16.70
N GLU A 285 0.73 -36.90 16.90
CA GLU A 285 1.40 -38.10 17.38
C GLU A 285 1.22 -38.32 18.90
N GLU A 286 0.88 -37.28 19.67
CA GLU A 286 0.61 -37.37 21.11
C GLU A 286 -0.88 -37.70 21.45
N GLU A 287 -1.81 -37.64 20.48
CA GLU A 287 -3.23 -38.03 20.62
C GLU A 287 -3.48 -39.45 20.11
#